data_179ba29acc4e96d38cf262dd34e8022a
#
_entry.id   179ba29acc4e96d38cf262dd34e8022a
#
_cell.length_a   1.000
_cell.length_b   1.000
_cell.length_c   1.000
_cell.angle_alpha   90.00
_cell.angle_beta   90.00
_cell.angle_gamma   90.00
#
_symmetry.space_group_name_H-M   'P 1'
#
loop_
_entity.id
_entity.type
_entity.pdbx_description
1 polymer ?
#
loop_
_entity_poly.entity_id
_entity_poly.type
_entity_poly.pdbx_seq_one_letter_code
_entity_poly.pdbx_strand_id
1 'polypeptide(L)' 'MEDKLITLSILTYSKAQILKSVLESEGIESYIHNVNLIQPVISSGVRVRIKESDLPRALKIIES' A
#
# COMPACT_ATOMS: atom_id res chain seq x y z
N MET A 1 -18.90 11.03 5.56
CA MET A 1 -17.64 10.86 6.26
C MET A 1 -16.56 10.38 5.34
N GLU A 2 -15.42 10.97 5.47
CA GLU A 2 -14.32 10.62 4.60
C GLU A 2 -13.53 9.48 5.16
N ASP A 3 -13.14 8.56 4.29
CA ASP A 3 -12.25 7.51 4.66
C ASP A 3 -10.86 8.05 4.82
N LYS A 4 -10.20 7.64 5.87
CA LYS A 4 -8.80 7.98 6.03
C LYS A 4 -7.95 7.00 5.25
N LEU A 5 -6.83 7.50 4.76
CA LEU A 5 -5.84 6.64 4.16
C LEU A 5 -4.94 6.12 5.27
N ILE A 6 -4.75 4.82 5.28
CA ILE A 6 -3.87 4.21 6.28
C ILE A 6 -2.78 3.44 5.56
N THR A 7 -1.66 3.26 6.24
CA THR A 7 -0.56 2.49 5.69
C THR A 7 -0.82 1.02 5.91
N LEU A 8 -1.00 0.30 4.81
CA LEU A 8 -1.23 -1.13 4.89
C LEU A 8 0.08 -1.88 5.10
N SER A 9 1.11 -1.47 4.39
CA SER A 9 2.38 -2.18 4.46
C SER A 9 3.48 -1.26 3.95
N ILE A 10 4.70 -1.57 4.36
CA ILE A 10 5.87 -0.87 3.88
C ILE A 10 6.75 -1.90 3.19
N LEU A 11 6.94 -1.71 1.89
CA LEU A 11 7.61 -2.70 1.07
C LEU A 11 8.62 -2.03 0.17
N THR A 12 9.43 -2.86 -0.50
CA THR A 12 10.25 -2.32 -1.58
C THR A 12 9.33 -1.86 -2.69
N TYR A 13 9.86 -1.01 -3.54
CA TYR A 13 9.05 -0.47 -4.63
C TYR A 13 8.47 -1.59 -5.50
N SER A 14 9.30 -2.57 -5.85
CA SER A 14 8.85 -3.68 -6.66
C SER A 14 7.70 -4.43 -6.02
N LYS A 15 7.86 -4.75 -4.75
CA LYS A 15 6.81 -5.49 -4.04
C LYS A 15 5.58 -4.65 -3.86
N ALA A 16 5.75 -3.35 -3.66
CA ALA A 16 4.61 -2.46 -3.51
C ALA A 16 3.79 -2.43 -4.79
N GLN A 17 4.46 -2.44 -5.94
CA GLN A 17 3.75 -2.46 -7.21
C GLN A 17 2.95 -3.75 -7.38
N ILE A 18 3.53 -4.86 -6.97
CA ILE A 18 2.84 -6.13 -7.07
C ILE A 18 1.61 -6.13 -6.16
N LEU A 19 1.77 -5.66 -4.94
CA LEU A 19 0.65 -5.60 -4.01
C LEU A 19 -0.44 -4.68 -4.55
N LYS A 20 -0.04 -3.55 -5.09
CA LYS A 20 -1.00 -2.61 -5.65
C LYS A 20 -1.82 -3.27 -6.76
N SER A 21 -1.15 -4.02 -7.62
CA SER A 21 -1.84 -4.71 -8.71
C SER A 21 -2.84 -5.73 -8.18
N VAL A 22 -2.44 -6.47 -7.17
CA VAL A 22 -3.31 -7.47 -6.57
C VAL A 22 -4.54 -6.80 -5.97
N LEU A 23 -4.31 -5.72 -5.22
CA LEU A 23 -5.42 -5.01 -4.60
C LEU A 23 -6.39 -4.45 -5.64
N GLU A 24 -5.85 -3.90 -6.71
CA GLU A 24 -6.69 -3.33 -7.75
C GLU A 24 -7.52 -4.40 -8.44
N SER A 25 -6.95 -5.59 -8.61
CA SER A 25 -7.70 -6.67 -9.23
C SER A 25 -8.88 -7.10 -8.37
N GLU A 26 -8.82 -6.79 -7.08
CA GLU A 26 -9.92 -7.10 -6.16
C GLU A 26 -10.82 -5.90 -5.91
N GLY A 27 -10.61 -4.85 -6.67
CA GLY A 27 -11.46 -3.68 -6.55
C GLY A 27 -11.09 -2.73 -5.43
N ILE A 28 -9.89 -2.86 -4.90
CA ILE A 28 -9.41 -2.00 -3.82
C ILE A 28 -8.44 -1.00 -4.39
N GLU A 29 -8.75 0.29 -4.22
CA GLU A 29 -7.82 1.33 -4.62
C GLU A 29 -6.67 1.42 -3.62
N SER A 30 -5.48 1.53 -4.12
CA SER A 30 -4.33 1.70 -3.27
C SER A 30 -3.45 2.83 -3.79
N TYR A 31 -2.65 3.37 -2.90
CA TYR A 31 -1.80 4.50 -3.22
C TYR A 31 -0.41 4.20 -2.73
N ILE A 32 0.57 4.54 -3.53
CA ILE A 32 1.96 4.32 -3.15
C ILE A 32 2.55 5.65 -2.74
N HIS A 33 3.06 5.69 -1.53
CA HIS A 33 3.69 6.89 -1.00
C HIS A 33 5.17 6.62 -0.85
N ASN A 34 5.95 7.27 -1.66
CA ASN A 34 7.40 7.13 -1.61
C ASN A 34 7.95 8.22 -0.70
N VAL A 35 8.48 7.83 0.43
CA VAL A 35 8.96 8.79 1.40
C VAL A 35 10.40 9.18 1.20
N ASN A 36 11.04 8.65 0.18
CA ASN A 36 12.46 8.88 -0.01
C ASN A 36 12.80 9.64 -1.25
N LEU A 37 12.12 10.72 -1.43
CA LEU A 37 12.39 11.52 -2.62
C LEU A 37 13.71 12.25 -2.54
N ILE A 38 14.09 12.63 -1.35
CA ILE A 38 15.25 13.49 -1.17
C ILE A 38 16.47 12.72 -0.74
N GLN A 39 16.26 11.70 0.04
CA GLN A 39 17.39 10.95 0.58
C GLN A 39 17.45 9.59 -0.06
N PRO A 40 18.50 9.31 -0.77
CA PRO A 40 18.68 7.98 -1.36
C PRO A 40 19.11 7.00 -0.29
N VAL A 41 18.31 6.86 0.71
CA VAL A 41 18.64 6.00 1.81
C VAL A 41 18.34 4.57 1.43
N ILE A 42 19.20 3.71 1.84
CA ILE A 42 19.12 2.32 1.46
C ILE A 42 17.90 1.65 2.03
N SER A 43 17.55 2.00 3.23
CA SER A 43 16.46 1.32 3.90
C SER A 43 15.12 1.89 3.51
N SER A 44 15.07 2.58 2.43
CA SER A 44 13.85 3.21 2.02
C SER A 44 12.76 2.21 1.80
N GLY A 45 11.61 2.51 2.34
CA GLY A 45 10.43 1.73 2.07
C GLY A 45 9.43 2.57 1.35
N VAL A 46 8.58 1.91 0.64
CA VAL A 46 7.46 2.55 -0.01
C VAL A 46 6.22 2.16 0.75
N ARG A 47 5.42 3.14 1.12
CA ARG A 47 4.21 2.86 1.87
C ARG A 47 3.07 2.60 0.91
N VAL A 48 2.39 1.48 1.11
CA VAL A 48 1.18 1.18 0.38
C VAL A 48 0.02 1.59 1.26
N ARG A 49 -0.78 2.52 0.79
CA ARG A 49 -1.87 3.08 1.58
C ARG A 49 -3.20 2.74 0.93
N ILE A 50 -4.17 2.49 1.76
CA ILE A 50 -5.52 2.19 1.30
C ILE A 50 -6.50 2.96 2.18
N LYS A 51 -7.76 2.97 1.77
CA LYS A 51 -8.80 3.54 2.61
C LYS A 51 -9.03 2.63 3.81
N GLU A 52 -9.29 3.24 4.93
CA GLU A 52 -9.50 2.49 6.16
C GLU A 52 -10.63 1.48 6.00
N SER A 53 -11.67 1.84 5.29
CA SER A 53 -12.81 0.94 5.12
C SER A 53 -12.47 -0.29 4.32
N ASP A 54 -11.38 -0.26 3.56
CA ASP A 54 -10.96 -1.40 2.76
C ASP A 54 -10.02 -2.33 3.51
N LEU A 55 -9.65 -1.98 4.73
CA LEU A 55 -8.66 -2.73 5.47
C LEU A 55 -9.03 -4.21 5.66
N PRO A 56 -10.25 -4.55 6.07
CA PRO A 56 -10.57 -5.96 6.27
C PRO A 56 -10.42 -6.78 4.99
N ARG A 57 -10.84 -6.21 3.87
CA ARG A 57 -10.72 -6.91 2.60
C ARG A 57 -9.25 -7.06 2.19
N ALA A 58 -8.49 -6.01 2.40
CA ALA A 58 -7.07 -6.05 2.04
C ALA A 58 -6.34 -7.09 2.87
N LEU A 59 -6.65 -7.18 4.15
CA LEU A 59 -6.00 -8.15 5.00
C LEU A 59 -6.30 -9.58 4.56
N LYS A 60 -7.52 -9.84 4.13
CA LYS A 60 -7.86 -11.17 3.62
C LYS A 60 -7.05 -11.51 2.39
N ILE A 61 -6.85 -10.54 1.54
CA ILE A 61 -6.07 -10.75 0.32
C ILE A 61 -4.64 -11.08 0.66
N ILE A 62 -4.07 -10.37 1.61
CA ILE A 62 -2.68 -10.58 1.99
C ILE A 62 -2.49 -11.92 2.67
N GLU A 63 -3.48 -12.35 3.42
CA GLU A 63 -3.36 -13.60 4.16
C GLU A 63 -3.59 -14.85 3.30
N SER A 64 -4.18 -14.65 2.15
CA SER A 64 -4.52 -15.82 1.32
C SER A 64 -3.31 -16.39 0.61
#